data_2e0ab7689cdb2828a4918a024f733561
#
_entry.id   2e0ab7689cdb2828a4918a024f733561
#
_cell.length_a   1.000
_cell.length_b   1.000
_cell.length_c   1.000
_cell.angle_alpha   90.00
_cell.angle_beta   90.00
_cell.angle_gamma   90.00
#
_symmetry.space_group_name_H-M   'P 1'
#
loop_
_entity.id
_entity.type
_entity.pdbx_description
1 polymer ?
#
loop_
_entity_poly.entity_id
_entity_poly.type
_entity_poly.pdbx_seq_one_letter_code
_entity_poly.pdbx_strand_id
1 'polypeptide(L)'
;PVIVITSNHEQDLPAPFVRRCIYMFIEFPPPERMREIVRMHHPGANENMVKAAIEIFYQLRELNLTRKPSTGEILDWIAYLVRENIQSLKDIERLKGAQTLVKHRDDRELLQLIQEKGISSASQVKSGRW
;
A
#
# COMPACT_ATOMS: atom_id res chain seq x y z
N PRO A 1 -16.65 -15.35 -28.12
CA PRO A 1 -15.96 -14.29 -27.41
C PRO A 1 -15.28 -14.82 -26.15
N VAL A 2 -14.16 -14.22 -25.78
CA VAL A 2 -13.51 -14.46 -24.47
C VAL A 2 -13.96 -13.35 -23.53
N ILE A 3 -14.49 -13.75 -22.37
CA ILE A 3 -14.94 -12.82 -21.34
C ILE A 3 -14.02 -12.95 -20.13
N VAL A 4 -13.45 -11.84 -19.70
CA VAL A 4 -12.61 -11.76 -18.48
C VAL A 4 -13.34 -10.89 -17.46
N ILE A 5 -13.50 -11.42 -16.26
CA ILE A 5 -14.14 -10.71 -15.15
C ILE A 5 -13.13 -10.60 -14.01
N THR A 6 -12.93 -9.38 -13.51
CA THR A 6 -12.09 -9.11 -12.36
C THR A 6 -12.93 -8.74 -11.15
N SER A 7 -12.54 -9.20 -9.98
CA SER A 7 -13.22 -8.91 -8.72
C SER A 7 -12.18 -8.59 -7.65
N ASN A 8 -12.48 -7.61 -6.80
CA ASN A 8 -11.74 -7.36 -5.57
C ASN A 8 -12.29 -8.26 -4.46
N HIS A 9 -11.44 -8.66 -3.52
CA HIS A 9 -11.79 -9.54 -2.39
C HIS A 9 -12.69 -8.89 -1.33
N GLU A 10 -13.47 -7.87 -1.67
CA GLU A 10 -14.36 -7.20 -0.71
C GLU A 10 -15.62 -8.04 -0.39
N GLN A 11 -16.02 -8.88 -1.31
CA GLN A 11 -17.11 -9.86 -1.12
C GLN A 11 -16.79 -11.15 -1.85
N ASP A 12 -17.16 -12.26 -1.25
CA ASP A 12 -17.04 -13.58 -1.89
C ASP A 12 -17.95 -13.67 -3.10
N LEU A 13 -17.42 -14.19 -4.19
CA LEU A 13 -18.22 -14.46 -5.38
C LEU A 13 -19.17 -15.66 -5.11
N PRO A 14 -20.42 -15.61 -5.60
CA PRO A 14 -21.34 -16.73 -5.45
C PRO A 14 -20.76 -18.03 -6.02
N ALA A 15 -20.87 -19.12 -5.25
CA ALA A 15 -20.35 -20.42 -5.65
C ALA A 15 -20.86 -20.92 -7.03
N PRO A 16 -22.14 -20.73 -7.41
CA PRO A 16 -22.63 -21.09 -8.75
C PRO A 16 -21.95 -20.33 -9.87
N PHE A 17 -21.55 -19.07 -9.61
CA PHE A 17 -20.82 -18.23 -10.57
C PHE A 17 -19.39 -18.75 -10.77
N VAL A 18 -18.66 -18.97 -9.66
CA VAL A 18 -17.25 -19.43 -9.69
C VAL A 18 -17.13 -20.79 -10.39
N ARG A 19 -18.09 -21.71 -10.17
CA ARG A 19 -18.10 -23.05 -10.80
C ARG A 19 -18.22 -23.03 -12.32
N ARG A 20 -18.72 -21.92 -12.90
CA ARG A 20 -18.89 -21.75 -14.36
C ARG A 20 -17.73 -21.02 -15.01
N CYS A 21 -16.73 -20.64 -14.24
CA CYS A 21 -15.57 -19.86 -14.69
C CYS A 21 -14.28 -20.62 -14.47
N ILE A 22 -13.26 -20.32 -15.27
CA ILE A 22 -11.88 -20.63 -14.89
C ILE A 22 -11.47 -19.55 -13.89
N TYR A 23 -11.30 -19.93 -12.64
CA TYR A 23 -10.95 -19.03 -11.56
C TYR A 23 -9.44 -18.97 -11.39
N MET A 24 -8.90 -17.76 -11.34
CA MET A 24 -7.50 -17.52 -11.03
C MET A 24 -7.40 -16.46 -9.93
N PHE A 25 -6.75 -16.82 -8.84
CA PHE A 25 -6.43 -15.90 -7.77
C PHE A 25 -5.12 -15.18 -8.09
N ILE A 26 -5.14 -13.84 -8.02
CA ILE A 26 -3.96 -13.00 -8.19
C ILE A 26 -3.54 -12.51 -6.81
N GLU A 27 -2.41 -13.00 -6.30
CA GLU A 27 -1.86 -12.58 -5.04
C GLU A 27 -1.32 -11.13 -5.12
N PHE A 28 -1.33 -10.45 -3.96
CA PHE A 28 -0.70 -9.14 -3.86
C PHE A 28 0.81 -9.28 -4.12
N PRO A 29 1.41 -8.40 -4.95
CA PRO A 29 2.82 -8.54 -5.32
C PRO A 29 3.73 -8.49 -4.09
N PRO A 30 4.78 -9.35 -4.01
CA PRO A 30 5.82 -9.24 -2.99
C PRO A 30 6.70 -7.99 -3.24
N PRO A 31 7.50 -7.56 -2.24
CA PRO A 31 8.32 -6.34 -2.35
C PRO A 31 9.21 -6.26 -3.58
N GLU A 32 9.82 -7.37 -3.99
CA GLU A 32 10.69 -7.44 -5.18
C GLU A 32 9.90 -7.13 -6.46
N ARG A 33 8.72 -7.73 -6.59
CA ARG A 33 7.85 -7.49 -7.73
C ARG A 33 7.31 -6.07 -7.72
N MET A 34 6.97 -5.53 -6.52
CA MET A 34 6.54 -4.15 -6.39
C MET A 34 7.63 -3.17 -6.84
N ARG A 35 8.91 -3.46 -6.55
CA ARG A 35 10.04 -2.65 -7.02
C ARG A 35 10.09 -2.59 -8.56
N GLU A 36 9.89 -3.72 -9.22
CA GLU A 36 9.83 -3.77 -10.69
C GLU A 36 8.68 -2.93 -11.23
N ILE A 37 7.49 -3.05 -10.64
CA ILE A 37 6.30 -2.28 -11.02
C ILE A 37 6.58 -0.78 -10.86
N VAL A 38 7.15 -0.36 -9.74
CA VAL A 38 7.51 1.04 -9.51
C VAL A 38 8.52 1.55 -10.53
N ARG A 39 9.55 0.78 -10.86
CA ARG A 39 10.54 1.15 -11.89
C ARG A 39 9.92 1.34 -13.27
N MET A 40 8.96 0.52 -13.62
CA MET A 40 8.24 0.65 -14.90
C MET A 40 7.44 1.95 -14.98
N HIS A 41 6.83 2.38 -13.86
CA HIS A 41 6.01 3.59 -13.81
C HIS A 41 6.81 4.87 -13.52
N HIS A 42 7.90 4.74 -12.75
CA HIS A 42 8.75 5.86 -12.31
C HIS A 42 10.24 5.56 -12.54
N PRO A 43 10.69 5.43 -13.80
CA PRO A 43 12.06 5.00 -14.10
C PRO A 43 13.15 5.98 -13.62
N GLY A 44 12.78 7.25 -13.45
CA GLY A 44 13.69 8.30 -12.94
C GLY A 44 13.70 8.50 -11.43
N ALA A 45 12.91 7.71 -10.68
CA ALA A 45 12.86 7.85 -9.23
C ALA A 45 14.15 7.40 -8.54
N ASN A 46 14.52 8.09 -7.46
CA ASN A 46 15.71 7.72 -6.67
C ASN A 46 15.53 6.33 -6.05
N GLU A 47 16.49 5.44 -6.29
CA GLU A 47 16.43 4.04 -5.85
C GLU A 47 16.35 3.89 -4.32
N ASN A 48 17.07 4.72 -3.56
CA ASN A 48 17.03 4.68 -2.09
C ASN A 48 15.68 5.14 -1.56
N MET A 49 15.10 6.17 -2.16
CA MET A 49 13.76 6.65 -1.83
C MET A 49 12.71 5.58 -2.15
N VAL A 50 12.78 4.95 -3.32
CA VAL A 50 11.86 3.87 -3.73
C VAL A 50 11.95 2.69 -2.78
N LYS A 51 13.16 2.26 -2.42
CA LYS A 51 13.39 1.18 -1.47
C LYS A 51 12.73 1.47 -0.12
N ALA A 52 13.00 2.66 0.43
CA ALA A 52 12.42 3.09 1.70
C ALA A 52 10.89 3.17 1.64
N ALA A 53 10.34 3.74 0.57
CA ALA A 53 8.90 3.84 0.38
C ALA A 53 8.22 2.46 0.32
N ILE A 54 8.81 1.49 -0.37
CA ILE A 54 8.30 0.13 -0.44
C ILE A 54 8.33 -0.54 0.93
N GLU A 55 9.44 -0.43 1.67
CA GLU A 55 9.54 -0.98 3.04
C GLU A 55 8.45 -0.43 3.96
N ILE A 56 8.28 0.89 3.97
CA ILE A 56 7.24 1.57 4.76
C ILE A 56 5.83 1.17 4.32
N PHE A 57 5.60 1.05 3.03
CA PHE A 57 4.32 0.62 2.47
C PHE A 57 3.91 -0.78 2.97
N TYR A 58 4.84 -1.73 2.97
CA TYR A 58 4.55 -3.08 3.48
C TYR A 58 4.37 -3.10 4.99
N GLN A 59 5.13 -2.30 5.75
CA GLN A 59 4.90 -2.11 7.18
C GLN A 59 3.50 -1.54 7.46
N LEU A 60 3.07 -0.55 6.65
CA LEU A 60 1.73 0.02 6.75
C LEU A 60 0.65 -1.04 6.51
N ARG A 61 0.84 -1.92 5.54
CA ARG A 61 -0.10 -3.02 5.25
C ARG A 61 -0.19 -4.07 6.36
N GLU A 62 0.84 -4.20 7.21
CA GLU A 62 0.82 -5.06 8.40
C GLU A 62 0.00 -4.48 9.55
N LEU A 63 -0.30 -3.19 9.52
CA LEU A 63 -1.12 -2.55 10.55
C LEU A 63 -2.60 -2.93 10.39
N ASN A 64 -3.36 -2.73 11.46
CA ASN A 64 -4.80 -3.00 11.47
C ASN A 64 -5.58 -1.85 10.83
N LEU A 65 -5.42 -1.69 9.53
CA LEU A 65 -6.17 -0.72 8.75
C LEU A 65 -7.52 -1.29 8.33
N THR A 66 -8.53 -0.44 8.29
CA THR A 66 -9.87 -0.77 7.76
C THR A 66 -9.75 -1.10 6.27
N ARG A 67 -8.92 -0.35 5.55
CA ARG A 67 -8.61 -0.60 4.16
C ARG A 67 -7.10 -0.52 3.91
N LYS A 68 -6.51 -1.63 3.54
CA LYS A 68 -5.09 -1.68 3.18
C LYS A 68 -4.86 -1.00 1.82
N PRO A 69 -3.80 -0.17 1.70
CA PRO A 69 -3.46 0.46 0.43
C PRO A 69 -3.04 -0.58 -0.61
N SER A 70 -3.41 -0.34 -1.85
CA SER A 70 -3.15 -1.18 -3.02
C SER A 70 -1.94 -0.72 -3.83
N THR A 71 -1.65 -1.44 -4.91
CA THR A 71 -0.60 -1.08 -5.87
C THR A 71 -0.81 0.30 -6.48
N GLY A 72 -2.06 0.69 -6.77
CA GLY A 72 -2.36 2.03 -7.28
C GLY A 72 -1.96 3.12 -6.30
N GLU A 73 -2.29 2.95 -5.04
CA GLU A 73 -1.97 3.94 -4.00
C GLU A 73 -0.46 4.10 -3.76
N ILE A 74 0.35 3.02 -3.80
CA ILE A 74 1.81 3.19 -3.69
C ILE A 74 2.40 3.91 -4.89
N LEU A 75 1.91 3.66 -6.09
CA LEU A 75 2.36 4.37 -7.28
C LEU A 75 2.04 5.87 -7.19
N ASP A 76 0.84 6.23 -6.74
CA ASP A 76 0.45 7.63 -6.50
C ASP A 76 1.32 8.28 -5.40
N TRP A 77 1.62 7.55 -4.34
CA TRP A 77 2.49 8.05 -3.29
C TRP A 77 3.91 8.31 -3.77
N ILE A 78 4.49 7.39 -4.52
CA ILE A 78 5.83 7.57 -5.11
C ILE A 78 5.83 8.74 -6.09
N ALA A 79 4.80 8.91 -6.91
CA ALA A 79 4.65 10.08 -7.77
C ALA A 79 4.65 11.39 -6.95
N TYR A 80 3.96 11.40 -5.82
CA TYR A 80 3.98 12.54 -4.89
C TYR A 80 5.38 12.79 -4.32
N LEU A 81 6.07 11.76 -3.82
CA LEU A 81 7.43 11.89 -3.27
C LEU A 81 8.43 12.42 -4.31
N VAL A 82 8.32 11.96 -5.55
CA VAL A 82 9.15 12.44 -6.67
C VAL A 82 8.87 13.90 -6.97
N ARG A 83 7.59 14.27 -7.11
CA ARG A 83 7.16 15.64 -7.42
C ARG A 83 7.60 16.64 -6.35
N GLU A 84 7.44 16.29 -5.09
CA GLU A 84 7.83 17.15 -3.97
C GLU A 84 9.33 17.04 -3.60
N ASN A 85 10.09 16.24 -4.36
CA ASN A 85 11.51 15.99 -4.13
C ASN A 85 11.84 15.52 -2.70
N ILE A 86 10.99 14.65 -2.15
CA ILE A 86 11.15 14.10 -0.80
C ILE A 86 12.08 12.90 -0.86
N GLN A 87 13.25 13.02 -0.25
CA GLN A 87 14.24 11.95 -0.18
C GLN A 87 14.63 11.60 1.26
N SER A 88 14.18 12.38 2.24
CA SER A 88 14.44 12.14 3.65
C SER A 88 13.71 10.90 4.15
N LEU A 89 14.46 9.93 4.71
CA LEU A 89 13.89 8.74 5.34
C LEU A 89 12.88 9.10 6.43
N LYS A 90 13.16 10.15 7.22
CA LYS A 90 12.25 10.62 8.27
C LYS A 90 10.90 11.07 7.73
N ASP A 91 10.89 11.77 6.58
CA ASP A 91 9.65 12.22 5.95
C ASP A 91 8.86 11.04 5.36
N ILE A 92 9.56 10.05 4.82
CA ILE A 92 8.96 8.81 4.30
C ILE A 92 8.37 7.99 5.45
N GLU A 93 9.10 7.81 6.55
CA GLU A 93 8.64 7.08 7.76
C GLU A 93 7.42 7.74 8.41
N ARG A 94 7.29 9.05 8.30
CA ARG A 94 6.11 9.81 8.74
C ARG A 94 5.00 9.89 7.71
N LEU A 95 5.11 9.13 6.65
CA LEU A 95 4.10 9.07 5.59
C LEU A 95 3.72 10.45 5.04
N LYS A 96 4.73 11.29 4.70
CA LYS A 96 4.46 12.54 4.01
C LYS A 96 3.72 12.26 2.69
N GLY A 97 2.57 12.91 2.48
CA GLY A 97 1.67 12.58 1.36
C GLY A 97 0.73 11.40 1.60
N ALA A 98 0.52 11.00 2.85
CA ALA A 98 -0.24 9.81 3.23
C ALA A 98 -1.71 9.79 2.77
N GLN A 99 -2.27 10.93 2.40
CA GLN A 99 -3.61 11.01 1.79
C GLN A 99 -3.71 10.23 0.47
N THR A 100 -2.57 9.90 -0.14
CA THR A 100 -2.52 9.03 -1.32
C THR A 100 -2.65 7.56 -0.95
N LEU A 101 -2.23 7.17 0.26
CA LEU A 101 -2.19 5.79 0.75
C LEU A 101 -3.40 5.42 1.60
N VAL A 102 -3.77 6.30 2.55
CA VAL A 102 -4.80 6.02 3.54
C VAL A 102 -5.98 6.96 3.29
N LYS A 103 -7.03 6.41 2.71
CA LYS A 103 -8.22 7.17 2.25
C LYS A 103 -9.44 6.91 3.14
N HIS A 104 -9.42 5.87 3.98
CA HIS A 104 -10.54 5.53 4.82
C HIS A 104 -10.61 6.43 6.06
N ARG A 105 -11.84 6.89 6.39
CA ARG A 105 -12.08 7.81 7.53
C ARG A 105 -11.60 7.21 8.85
N ASP A 106 -11.88 5.94 9.10
CA ASP A 106 -11.61 5.28 10.37
C ASP A 106 -10.11 5.07 10.65
N ASP A 107 -9.28 5.18 9.61
CA ASP A 107 -7.83 5.02 9.70
C ASP A 107 -7.10 6.34 10.02
N ARG A 108 -7.81 7.46 10.17
CA ARG A 108 -7.22 8.80 10.38
C ARG A 108 -6.42 8.92 11.67
N GLU A 109 -6.92 8.35 12.76
CA GLU A 109 -6.23 8.42 14.07
C GLU A 109 -4.88 7.70 14.01
N LEU A 110 -4.87 6.51 13.39
CA LEU A 110 -3.64 5.76 13.16
C LEU A 110 -2.67 6.53 12.26
N LEU A 111 -3.19 7.18 11.23
CA LEU A 111 -2.40 8.01 10.34
C LEU A 111 -1.76 9.20 11.07
N GLN A 112 -2.51 9.91 11.91
CA GLN A 112 -1.98 11.00 12.72
C GLN A 112 -0.84 10.52 13.64
N LEU A 113 -1.01 9.38 14.29
CA LEU A 113 0.03 8.80 15.14
C LEU A 113 1.32 8.51 14.35
N ILE A 114 1.20 7.98 13.14
CA ILE A 114 2.34 7.71 12.27
C ILE A 114 3.03 9.00 11.82
N GLN A 115 2.25 10.03 11.49
CA GLN A 115 2.81 11.33 11.08
C GLN A 115 3.56 12.03 12.21
N GLU A 116 3.10 11.89 13.45
CA GLU A 116 3.77 12.47 14.61
C GLU A 116 5.02 11.69 15.05
N LYS A 117 4.92 10.38 15.11
CA LYS A 117 5.92 9.51 15.77
C LYS A 117 6.67 8.57 14.83
N GLY A 118 6.25 8.45 13.57
CA GLY A 118 6.78 7.48 12.61
C GLY A 118 6.08 6.12 12.68
N ILE A 119 6.22 5.33 11.61
CA ILE A 119 5.50 4.05 11.45
C ILE A 119 5.94 3.00 12.50
N SER A 120 7.18 3.03 12.94
CA SER A 120 7.69 2.10 13.97
C SER A 120 6.92 2.20 15.28
N SER A 121 6.43 3.39 15.65
CA SER A 121 5.62 3.61 16.84
C SER A 121 4.22 3.01 16.74
N ALA A 122 3.64 3.00 15.53
CA ALA A 122 2.34 2.40 15.28
C ALA A 122 2.37 0.86 15.41
N SER A 123 3.50 0.24 15.08
CA SER A 123 3.69 -1.21 15.23
C SER A 123 3.74 -1.64 16.71
N GLN A 124 4.23 -0.79 17.59
CA GLN A 124 4.29 -1.05 19.04
C GLN A 124 2.92 -0.99 19.73
N VAL A 125 2.00 -0.18 19.22
CA VAL A 125 0.62 -0.10 19.73
C VAL A 125 -0.13 -1.42 19.53
N LYS A 126 0.25 -2.20 18.51
CA LYS A 126 -0.34 -3.51 18.22
C LYS A 126 0.03 -4.59 19.27
N SER A 127 1.20 -4.47 19.92
CA SER A 127 1.68 -5.43 20.91
C SER A 127 1.17 -5.14 22.34
N GLY A 128 0.53 -4.01 22.57
CA GLY A 128 -0.03 -3.60 23.87
C GLY A 128 -1.53 -3.75 24.03
N ARG A 129 -2.24 -4.25 23.01
CA ARG A 129 -3.67 -4.56 23.09
C ARG A 129 -3.88 -6.07 23.20
N TRP A 130 -4.16 -6.46 24.38
CA TRP A 130 -4.63 -7.78 24.77
C TRP A 130 -6.11 -7.70 25.18
#